data_e5a47c1fd84d0f9b90c765fd7c245110
#
_entry.id   e5a47c1fd84d0f9b90c765fd7c245110
#
_cell.length_a   1.000
_cell.length_b   1.000
_cell.length_c   1.000
_cell.angle_alpha   90.00
_cell.angle_beta   90.00
_cell.angle_gamma   90.00
#
_symmetry.space_group_name_H-M   'P 1'
#
loop_
_entity.id
_entity.type
_entity.pdbx_description
1 polymer ?
#
loop_
_entity_poly.entity_id
_entity_poly.type
_entity_poly.pdbx_seq_one_letter_code
_entity_poly.pdbx_strand_id
1 'polypeptide(L)'
;EIGSGLVGSEMCIRDRSGVIREYSLKQLFATAKVFANCPIPKGDRVCIITNSGGPGIMATDSVIDYGMQMAQLSETTKETLRSFLPAAASVKNPVDMIASAPLEHYRRTLETVLADEGVDMVISIYLPFLGLKDTDVAKALMEIKAQHPEKPIVGVFMTKNEFFSEISKGEVTIPFFMYAEEAVDGLARLNMQRKWMERPVGTTPVFDVNKSAVSDIFAAVKSEGRLELTTRESLDVLEAYGVRVCRARFAVGEDEAVAAAQEVGYPVVMKMTSKSTSHKTDVGGVRVNIGSDEELRAQYRDLVAKLKERGILDGLEGVIIQEMVKSNRELVCGIAADPQYGPMIMFGTGGVFVEVMKDVGFALAPLTDADAHDLVRSVKAFKLLEGARGTKPADIARVEETLLRLSQLVTDFPIVQELDINPLMISNTTGEAIAVDGRIKLA
;
A
#
# COMPACT_ATOMS: atom_id res chain seq x y z
N GLU A 1 -8.89 16.29 -10.73
CA GLU A 1 -8.94 14.93 -11.28
C GLU A 1 -7.69 14.18 -10.78
N ILE A 2 -7.82 13.50 -9.65
CA ILE A 2 -6.83 12.48 -9.29
C ILE A 2 -7.09 11.37 -10.30
N GLY A 3 -6.32 11.39 -11.38
CA GLY A 3 -6.46 10.38 -12.43
C GLY A 3 -6.32 9.00 -11.81
N SER A 4 -7.43 8.28 -11.71
CA SER A 4 -7.49 6.85 -11.49
C SER A 4 -6.90 6.15 -12.72
N GLY A 5 -5.69 6.58 -13.11
CA GLY A 5 -4.96 5.92 -14.15
C GLY A 5 -4.65 4.50 -13.70
N LEU A 6 -4.76 3.57 -14.61
CA LEU A 6 -4.46 2.13 -14.55
C LEU A 6 -3.38 1.66 -13.52
N VAL A 7 -2.50 2.56 -13.08
CA VAL A 7 -1.39 2.26 -12.15
C VAL A 7 -1.87 1.95 -10.74
N GLY A 8 -2.88 2.66 -10.22
CA GLY A 8 -3.38 2.44 -8.85
C GLY A 8 -4.19 1.14 -8.74
N SER A 9 -5.13 0.92 -9.65
CA SER A 9 -5.97 -0.28 -9.72
C SER A 9 -5.15 -1.55 -9.95
N GLU A 10 -4.20 -1.54 -10.88
CA GLU A 10 -3.32 -2.67 -11.14
C GLU A 10 -2.44 -3.04 -9.92
N MET A 11 -2.02 -2.06 -9.11
CA MET A 11 -1.23 -2.32 -7.91
C MET A 11 -2.06 -3.03 -6.84
N CYS A 12 -3.29 -2.58 -6.62
CA CYS A 12 -4.22 -3.18 -5.66
C CYS A 12 -4.61 -4.62 -6.01
N ILE A 13 -4.83 -4.89 -7.31
CA ILE A 13 -5.18 -6.22 -7.78
C ILE A 13 -4.04 -7.20 -7.54
N ARG A 14 -2.82 -6.79 -7.84
CA ARG A 14 -1.62 -7.61 -7.64
C ARG A 14 -1.43 -7.98 -6.18
N ASP A 15 -1.51 -6.98 -5.29
CA ASP A 15 -1.32 -7.18 -3.86
C ASP A 15 -2.37 -8.14 -3.29
N ARG A 16 -3.61 -8.07 -3.78
CA ARG A 16 -4.69 -8.94 -3.32
C ARG A 16 -4.66 -10.34 -3.93
N SER A 17 -4.30 -10.47 -5.20
CA SER A 17 -4.31 -11.75 -5.94
C SER A 17 -2.97 -12.49 -5.92
N GLY A 18 -1.91 -11.92 -5.36
CA GLY A 18 -0.57 -12.48 -5.37
C GLY A 18 0.07 -12.53 -6.76
N VAL A 19 -0.40 -11.74 -7.70
CA VAL A 19 0.17 -11.65 -9.04
C VAL A 19 1.46 -10.86 -9.01
N ILE A 20 2.54 -11.47 -9.44
CA ILE A 20 3.84 -10.81 -9.59
C ILE A 20 3.91 -10.16 -10.96
N ARG A 21 4.13 -8.85 -11.00
CA ARG A 21 4.35 -8.10 -12.24
C ARG A 21 5.83 -7.94 -12.51
N GLU A 22 6.23 -8.24 -13.75
CA GLU A 22 7.57 -7.97 -14.24
C GLU A 22 7.55 -6.87 -15.30
N TYR A 23 8.60 -6.06 -15.34
CA TYR A 23 8.69 -4.90 -16.23
C TYR A 23 9.50 -5.18 -17.50
N SER A 24 10.12 -6.36 -17.60
CA SER A 24 10.85 -6.80 -18.78
C SER A 24 10.73 -8.32 -18.98
N LEU A 25 10.87 -8.77 -20.24
CA LEU A 25 10.91 -10.19 -20.55
C LEU A 25 12.08 -10.90 -19.84
N LYS A 26 13.20 -10.21 -19.65
CA LYS A 26 14.36 -10.74 -18.94
C LYS A 26 14.02 -11.08 -17.49
N GLN A 27 13.37 -10.18 -16.78
CA GLN A 27 12.88 -10.39 -15.41
C GLN A 27 11.82 -11.50 -15.37
N LEU A 28 10.85 -11.48 -16.29
CA LEU A 28 9.82 -12.51 -16.37
C LEU A 28 10.40 -13.92 -16.49
N PHE A 29 11.40 -14.11 -17.38
CA PHE A 29 12.05 -15.41 -17.52
C PHE A 29 12.92 -15.78 -16.33
N ALA A 30 13.59 -14.81 -15.69
CA ALA A 30 14.35 -15.05 -14.46
C ALA A 30 13.44 -15.53 -13.34
N THR A 31 12.36 -14.82 -13.09
CA THR A 31 11.30 -15.18 -12.12
C THR A 31 10.73 -16.58 -12.43
N ALA A 32 10.32 -16.81 -13.68
CA ALA A 32 9.77 -18.12 -14.09
C ALA A 32 10.75 -19.28 -13.84
N LYS A 33 12.04 -19.09 -14.13
CA LYS A 33 13.08 -20.11 -13.82
C LYS A 33 13.17 -20.42 -12.34
N VAL A 34 13.14 -19.39 -11.47
CA VAL A 34 13.21 -19.60 -10.02
C VAL A 34 11.96 -20.31 -9.52
N PHE A 35 10.78 -19.89 -9.93
CA PHE A 35 9.51 -20.52 -9.51
C PHE A 35 9.37 -21.97 -9.98
N ALA A 36 9.90 -22.29 -11.16
CA ALA A 36 9.87 -23.65 -11.69
C ALA A 36 10.82 -24.64 -10.98
N ASN A 37 11.91 -24.14 -10.36
CA ASN A 37 12.98 -24.98 -9.84
C ASN A 37 13.26 -24.81 -8.34
N CYS A 38 12.65 -23.84 -7.69
CA CYS A 38 12.87 -23.56 -6.27
C CYS A 38 11.58 -23.73 -5.47
N PRO A 39 11.63 -24.31 -4.26
CA PRO A 39 10.53 -24.29 -3.32
C PRO A 39 10.33 -22.87 -2.78
N ILE A 40 9.15 -22.59 -2.22
CA ILE A 40 8.92 -21.37 -1.45
C ILE A 40 9.85 -21.38 -0.21
N PRO A 41 10.66 -20.32 0.03
CA PRO A 41 11.57 -20.28 1.17
C PRO A 41 10.82 -20.19 2.50
N LYS A 42 11.47 -20.57 3.60
CA LYS A 42 10.91 -20.41 4.96
C LYS A 42 11.09 -19.02 5.55
N GLY A 43 12.01 -18.23 4.98
CA GLY A 43 12.33 -16.88 5.43
C GLY A 43 13.05 -16.10 4.32
N ASP A 44 13.68 -14.99 4.68
CA ASP A 44 14.35 -14.08 3.75
C ASP A 44 15.88 -14.00 3.93
N ARG A 45 16.47 -14.95 4.70
CA ARG A 45 17.89 -14.98 5.01
C ARG A 45 18.66 -15.71 3.92
N VAL A 46 19.46 -14.95 3.16
CA VAL A 46 20.24 -15.43 2.01
C VAL A 46 21.68 -15.68 2.41
N CYS A 47 22.22 -16.85 2.07
CA CYS A 47 23.65 -17.13 2.13
C CYS A 47 24.24 -17.15 0.71
N ILE A 48 25.37 -16.47 0.53
CA ILE A 48 26.14 -16.44 -0.70
C ILE A 48 27.40 -17.28 -0.51
N ILE A 49 27.63 -18.24 -1.40
CA ILE A 49 28.90 -18.98 -1.52
C ILE A 49 29.54 -18.59 -2.84
N THR A 50 30.84 -18.31 -2.84
CA THR A 50 31.54 -17.81 -4.02
C THR A 50 33.01 -18.24 -4.02
N ASN A 51 33.61 -18.29 -5.21
CA ASN A 51 35.07 -18.35 -5.37
C ASN A 51 35.68 -17.01 -5.80
N SER A 52 34.88 -15.92 -5.76
CA SER A 52 35.29 -14.58 -6.18
C SER A 52 34.62 -13.50 -5.37
N GLY A 53 35.38 -12.70 -4.64
CA GLY A 53 34.86 -11.69 -3.72
C GLY A 53 34.05 -10.58 -4.40
N GLY A 54 34.46 -10.12 -5.57
CA GLY A 54 33.77 -9.03 -6.29
C GLY A 54 32.29 -9.34 -6.58
N PRO A 55 31.99 -10.41 -7.32
CA PRO A 55 30.60 -10.83 -7.56
C PRO A 55 29.81 -11.14 -6.26
N GLY A 56 30.49 -11.64 -5.21
CA GLY A 56 29.88 -11.87 -3.91
C GLY A 56 29.38 -10.58 -3.26
N ILE A 57 30.16 -9.49 -3.34
CA ILE A 57 29.74 -8.17 -2.82
C ILE A 57 28.56 -7.62 -3.63
N MET A 58 28.62 -7.66 -4.96
CA MET A 58 27.51 -7.20 -5.81
C MET A 58 26.23 -7.95 -5.53
N ALA A 59 26.31 -9.25 -5.31
CA ALA A 59 25.14 -10.05 -4.90
C ALA A 59 24.61 -9.65 -3.52
N THR A 60 25.51 -9.30 -2.58
CA THR A 60 25.13 -8.83 -1.24
C THR A 60 24.36 -7.50 -1.32
N ASP A 61 24.87 -6.55 -2.09
CA ASP A 61 24.19 -5.26 -2.29
C ASP A 61 22.80 -5.47 -2.88
N SER A 62 22.68 -6.31 -3.92
CA SER A 62 21.38 -6.64 -4.50
C SER A 62 20.43 -7.31 -3.51
N VAL A 63 20.90 -8.24 -2.67
CA VAL A 63 20.06 -8.89 -1.63
C VAL A 63 19.48 -7.85 -0.66
N ILE A 64 20.29 -6.87 -0.25
CA ILE A 64 19.88 -5.80 0.67
C ILE A 64 18.90 -4.85 -0.02
N ASP A 65 19.18 -4.46 -1.26
CA ASP A 65 18.34 -3.54 -2.05
C ASP A 65 16.93 -4.11 -2.29
N TYR A 66 16.81 -5.44 -2.46
CA TYR A 66 15.53 -6.12 -2.56
C TYR A 66 14.84 -6.40 -1.20
N GLY A 67 15.40 -5.89 -0.09
CA GLY A 67 14.81 -6.00 1.25
C GLY A 67 14.85 -7.41 1.84
N MET A 68 15.78 -8.24 1.36
CA MET A 68 16.14 -9.54 1.98
C MET A 68 17.28 -9.35 2.97
N GLN A 69 17.59 -10.38 3.76
CA GLN A 69 18.61 -10.34 4.79
C GLN A 69 19.78 -11.24 4.46
N MET A 70 20.99 -10.79 4.77
CA MET A 70 22.15 -11.66 4.76
C MET A 70 22.11 -12.61 5.95
N ALA A 71 22.10 -13.92 5.69
CA ALA A 71 22.10 -14.95 6.72
C ALA A 71 23.33 -14.82 7.65
N GLN A 72 23.11 -14.91 8.94
CA GLN A 72 24.18 -15.01 9.91
C GLN A 72 24.46 -16.48 10.21
N LEU A 73 25.58 -16.98 9.75
CA LEU A 73 25.98 -18.37 9.95
C LEU A 73 26.27 -18.65 11.41
N SER A 74 25.85 -19.81 11.90
CA SER A 74 26.18 -20.28 13.24
C SER A 74 27.69 -20.50 13.44
N GLU A 75 28.16 -20.45 14.68
CA GLU A 75 29.58 -20.71 14.94
C GLU A 75 29.98 -22.13 14.55
N THR A 76 29.10 -23.11 14.75
CA THR A 76 29.31 -24.49 14.31
C THR A 76 29.53 -24.58 12.79
N THR A 77 28.71 -23.87 12.02
CA THR A 77 28.87 -23.79 10.56
C THR A 77 30.20 -23.14 10.19
N LYS A 78 30.58 -22.05 10.84
CA LYS A 78 31.86 -21.36 10.59
C LYS A 78 33.06 -22.24 10.95
N GLU A 79 33.01 -22.97 12.06
CA GLU A 79 34.05 -23.90 12.48
C GLU A 79 34.21 -25.07 11.49
N THR A 80 33.09 -25.62 11.04
CA THR A 80 33.07 -26.66 10.01
C THR A 80 33.73 -26.17 8.72
N LEU A 81 33.33 -24.96 8.24
CA LEU A 81 33.92 -24.34 7.06
C LEU A 81 35.46 -24.13 7.22
N ARG A 82 35.90 -23.63 8.39
CA ARG A 82 37.34 -23.44 8.68
C ARG A 82 38.12 -24.75 8.67
N SER A 83 37.49 -25.87 8.95
CA SER A 83 38.18 -27.18 9.01
C SER A 83 38.68 -27.68 7.67
N PHE A 84 38.11 -27.18 6.56
CA PHE A 84 38.50 -27.66 5.22
C PHE A 84 38.80 -26.54 4.22
N LEU A 85 38.32 -25.32 4.46
CA LEU A 85 38.62 -24.17 3.60
C LEU A 85 40.02 -23.61 3.92
N PRO A 86 40.72 -23.04 2.92
CA PRO A 86 42.02 -22.41 3.15
C PRO A 86 41.92 -21.26 4.17
N ALA A 87 43.02 -20.99 4.87
CA ALA A 87 43.06 -19.89 5.86
C ALA A 87 42.74 -18.51 5.27
N ALA A 88 42.95 -18.31 3.97
CA ALA A 88 42.62 -17.07 3.24
C ALA A 88 41.13 -16.98 2.87
N ALA A 89 40.34 -18.04 3.00
CA ALA A 89 38.92 -18.06 2.72
C ALA A 89 38.13 -17.29 3.78
N SER A 90 37.06 -16.64 3.37
CA SER A 90 36.08 -16.05 4.29
C SER A 90 35.02 -17.10 4.65
N VAL A 91 34.83 -17.33 5.94
CA VAL A 91 33.75 -18.18 6.46
C VAL A 91 32.56 -17.35 7.00
N LYS A 92 32.59 -16.04 6.76
CA LYS A 92 31.42 -15.16 6.96
C LYS A 92 30.58 -15.19 5.71
N ASN A 93 29.38 -14.65 5.79
CA ASN A 93 28.53 -14.46 4.62
C ASN A 93 28.86 -13.12 3.94
N PRO A 94 29.29 -13.09 2.67
CA PRO A 94 29.55 -14.21 1.74
C PRO A 94 30.66 -15.16 2.21
N VAL A 95 30.46 -16.48 1.97
CA VAL A 95 31.49 -17.47 2.13
C VAL A 95 32.35 -17.46 0.87
N ASP A 96 33.52 -16.83 0.95
CA ASP A 96 34.46 -16.77 -0.17
C ASP A 96 35.50 -17.85 -0.04
N MET A 97 35.39 -18.87 -0.90
CA MET A 97 36.28 -20.06 -0.92
C MET A 97 37.60 -19.80 -1.62
N ILE A 98 37.84 -18.58 -2.12
CA ILE A 98 38.91 -18.15 -3.01
C ILE A 98 38.92 -18.79 -4.41
N ALA A 99 39.62 -18.15 -5.37
CA ALA A 99 39.57 -18.51 -6.79
C ALA A 99 40.03 -19.97 -7.09
N SER A 100 40.93 -20.51 -6.31
CA SER A 100 41.47 -21.88 -6.49
C SER A 100 40.62 -22.98 -5.83
N ALA A 101 39.39 -22.70 -5.41
CA ALA A 101 38.54 -23.69 -4.77
C ALA A 101 38.29 -24.91 -5.67
N PRO A 102 38.67 -26.14 -5.25
CA PRO A 102 38.36 -27.35 -5.98
C PRO A 102 36.89 -27.73 -5.86
N LEU A 103 36.42 -28.67 -6.69
CA LEU A 103 35.02 -29.12 -6.69
C LEU A 103 34.52 -29.54 -5.31
N GLU A 104 35.40 -30.24 -4.55
CA GLU A 104 35.07 -30.69 -3.20
C GLU A 104 34.75 -29.57 -2.23
N HIS A 105 35.36 -28.37 -2.37
CA HIS A 105 35.02 -27.21 -1.56
C HIS A 105 33.60 -26.71 -1.86
N TYR A 106 33.18 -26.72 -3.11
CA TYR A 106 31.80 -26.37 -3.47
C TYR A 106 30.81 -27.35 -2.84
N ARG A 107 31.07 -28.66 -2.93
CA ARG A 107 30.19 -29.66 -2.34
C ARG A 107 30.06 -29.48 -0.83
N ARG A 108 31.15 -29.49 -0.11
CA ARG A 108 31.16 -29.41 1.35
C ARG A 108 30.66 -28.08 1.88
N THR A 109 30.99 -26.98 1.19
CA THR A 109 30.49 -25.66 1.59
C THR A 109 28.98 -25.57 1.42
N LEU A 110 28.43 -26.04 0.29
CA LEU A 110 27.01 -26.04 0.07
C LEU A 110 26.26 -26.93 1.09
N GLU A 111 26.73 -28.15 1.32
CA GLU A 111 26.16 -29.05 2.33
C GLU A 111 26.17 -28.42 3.74
N THR A 112 27.31 -27.83 4.13
CA THR A 112 27.46 -27.18 5.44
C THR A 112 26.52 -25.99 5.60
N VAL A 113 26.37 -25.15 4.58
CA VAL A 113 25.50 -23.97 4.60
C VAL A 113 24.01 -24.37 4.56
N LEU A 114 23.66 -25.40 3.81
CA LEU A 114 22.28 -25.89 3.76
C LEU A 114 21.83 -26.52 5.08
N ALA A 115 22.75 -27.09 5.86
CA ALA A 115 22.46 -27.64 7.18
C ALA A 115 22.24 -26.55 8.25
N ASP A 116 22.63 -25.30 7.99
CA ASP A 116 22.43 -24.18 8.92
C ASP A 116 20.98 -23.72 8.93
N GLU A 117 20.31 -23.73 10.09
CA GLU A 117 18.93 -23.27 10.28
C GLU A 117 18.80 -21.75 10.12
N GLY A 118 19.91 -21.01 10.21
CA GLY A 118 19.97 -19.57 9.96
C GLY A 118 19.91 -19.20 8.47
N VAL A 119 19.90 -20.19 7.55
CA VAL A 119 19.91 -19.98 6.10
C VAL A 119 18.60 -20.44 5.48
N ASP A 120 17.90 -19.54 4.78
CA ASP A 120 16.64 -19.85 4.09
C ASP A 120 16.83 -20.07 2.59
N MET A 121 17.81 -19.39 1.97
CA MET A 121 18.10 -19.44 0.53
C MET A 121 19.60 -19.38 0.29
N VAL A 122 20.07 -19.99 -0.79
CA VAL A 122 21.51 -20.01 -1.16
C VAL A 122 21.70 -19.51 -2.59
N ILE A 123 22.70 -18.64 -2.75
CA ILE A 123 23.24 -18.21 -4.05
C ILE A 123 24.64 -18.78 -4.18
N SER A 124 24.88 -19.67 -5.15
CA SER A 124 26.19 -20.21 -5.45
C SER A 124 26.79 -19.51 -6.66
N ILE A 125 27.86 -18.75 -6.45
CA ILE A 125 28.55 -17.99 -7.49
C ILE A 125 29.80 -18.75 -7.92
N TYR A 126 29.95 -18.97 -9.21
CA TYR A 126 31.12 -19.58 -9.83
C TYR A 126 31.71 -18.67 -10.91
N LEU A 127 32.96 -18.32 -10.74
CA LEU A 127 33.80 -17.69 -11.77
C LEU A 127 34.81 -18.75 -12.27
N PRO A 128 34.88 -19.00 -13.59
CA PRO A 128 35.79 -20.03 -14.15
C PRO A 128 37.24 -19.85 -13.72
N PHE A 129 37.84 -20.94 -13.27
CA PHE A 129 39.24 -21.02 -12.91
C PHE A 129 39.91 -22.22 -13.60
N LEU A 130 41.22 -22.13 -13.86
CA LEU A 130 41.96 -23.18 -14.55
C LEU A 130 41.84 -24.52 -13.84
N GLY A 131 41.42 -25.54 -14.59
CA GLY A 131 41.35 -26.94 -14.11
C GLY A 131 40.01 -27.40 -13.54
N LEU A 132 39.03 -26.49 -13.37
CA LEU A 132 37.69 -26.84 -12.93
C LEU A 132 36.67 -26.51 -14.02
N LYS A 133 35.86 -27.48 -14.43
CA LYS A 133 34.80 -27.26 -15.43
C LYS A 133 33.56 -26.76 -14.75
N ASP A 134 32.94 -25.75 -15.37
CA ASP A 134 31.68 -25.16 -14.92
C ASP A 134 30.53 -26.20 -14.84
N THR A 135 30.47 -27.12 -15.82
CA THR A 135 29.46 -28.18 -15.83
C THR A 135 29.63 -29.18 -14.67
N ASP A 136 30.87 -29.43 -14.18
CA ASP A 136 31.09 -30.30 -13.05
C ASP A 136 30.65 -29.66 -11.74
N VAL A 137 30.89 -28.37 -11.58
CA VAL A 137 30.36 -27.58 -10.44
C VAL A 137 28.84 -27.56 -10.46
N ALA A 138 28.23 -27.26 -11.59
CA ALA A 138 26.77 -27.23 -11.73
C ALA A 138 26.12 -28.57 -11.37
N LYS A 139 26.70 -29.70 -11.87
CA LYS A 139 26.22 -31.05 -11.53
C LYS A 139 26.32 -31.33 -10.03
N ALA A 140 27.44 -30.97 -9.41
CA ALA A 140 27.64 -31.16 -7.98
C ALA A 140 26.61 -30.38 -7.15
N LEU A 141 26.30 -29.13 -7.54
CA LEU A 141 25.25 -28.34 -6.88
C LEU A 141 23.87 -28.98 -7.04
N MET A 142 23.53 -29.50 -8.23
CA MET A 142 22.27 -30.19 -8.48
C MET A 142 22.12 -31.49 -7.69
N GLU A 143 23.21 -32.29 -7.57
CA GLU A 143 23.23 -33.50 -6.76
C GLU A 143 22.95 -33.24 -5.28
N ILE A 144 23.54 -32.17 -4.72
CA ILE A 144 23.31 -31.75 -3.33
C ILE A 144 21.91 -31.20 -3.15
N LYS A 145 21.43 -30.41 -4.12
CA LYS A 145 20.04 -29.88 -4.12
C LYS A 145 19.00 -31.00 -4.00
N ALA A 146 19.23 -32.12 -4.66
CA ALA A 146 18.34 -33.28 -4.60
C ALA A 146 18.20 -33.85 -3.16
N GLN A 147 19.22 -33.66 -2.31
CA GLN A 147 19.22 -34.08 -0.90
C GLN A 147 18.61 -33.02 0.03
N HIS A 148 18.53 -31.78 -0.42
CA HIS A 148 17.96 -30.62 0.30
C HIS A 148 16.87 -29.95 -0.52
N PRO A 149 15.76 -30.64 -0.82
CA PRO A 149 14.71 -30.10 -1.69
C PRO A 149 13.98 -28.89 -1.10
N GLU A 150 14.03 -28.69 0.21
CA GLU A 150 13.28 -27.70 0.98
C GLU A 150 13.83 -26.26 0.91
N LYS A 151 15.12 -26.09 0.50
CA LYS A 151 15.75 -24.76 0.42
C LYS A 151 15.97 -24.33 -1.03
N PRO A 152 15.58 -23.11 -1.41
CA PRO A 152 15.93 -22.52 -2.71
C PRO A 152 17.45 -22.42 -2.88
N ILE A 153 17.94 -22.88 -4.02
CA ILE A 153 19.33 -22.72 -4.45
C ILE A 153 19.33 -22.17 -5.86
N VAL A 154 20.08 -21.11 -6.11
CA VAL A 154 20.33 -20.57 -7.44
C VAL A 154 21.82 -20.52 -7.75
N GLY A 155 22.17 -20.78 -9.00
CA GLY A 155 23.55 -20.72 -9.48
C GLY A 155 23.80 -19.42 -10.27
N VAL A 156 24.90 -18.75 -9.98
CA VAL A 156 25.40 -17.61 -10.78
C VAL A 156 26.73 -18.04 -11.39
N PHE A 157 26.73 -18.28 -12.70
CA PHE A 157 27.89 -18.81 -13.42
C PHE A 157 28.34 -17.78 -14.45
N MET A 158 29.36 -17.02 -14.11
CA MET A 158 29.94 -15.97 -14.98
C MET A 158 30.86 -16.61 -16.03
N THR A 159 30.25 -17.43 -16.91
CA THR A 159 30.94 -18.27 -17.89
C THR A 159 30.39 -18.05 -19.30
N LYS A 160 30.81 -18.87 -20.26
CA LYS A 160 30.40 -18.76 -21.65
C LYS A 160 28.97 -19.22 -21.88
N ASN A 161 28.34 -18.72 -22.94
CA ASN A 161 26.95 -19.10 -23.30
C ASN A 161 26.77 -20.60 -23.59
N GLU A 162 27.84 -21.29 -24.05
CA GLU A 162 27.85 -22.72 -24.32
C GLU A 162 27.49 -23.53 -23.07
N PHE A 163 27.91 -23.09 -21.88
CA PHE A 163 27.53 -23.70 -20.61
C PHE A 163 26.00 -23.75 -20.45
N PHE A 164 25.32 -22.67 -20.65
CA PHE A 164 23.84 -22.61 -20.48
C PHE A 164 23.13 -23.51 -21.48
N SER A 165 23.67 -23.60 -22.70
CA SER A 165 23.15 -24.50 -23.73
C SER A 165 23.42 -25.96 -23.44
N GLU A 166 24.56 -26.27 -22.82
CA GLU A 166 24.94 -27.65 -22.45
C GLU A 166 24.14 -28.14 -21.24
N ILE A 167 24.07 -27.33 -20.16
CA ILE A 167 23.39 -27.73 -18.95
C ILE A 167 21.87 -27.89 -19.16
N SER A 168 21.27 -27.12 -20.07
CA SER A 168 19.84 -27.21 -20.39
C SER A 168 19.44 -28.46 -21.20
N LYS A 169 20.40 -29.27 -21.67
CA LYS A 169 20.09 -30.55 -22.33
C LYS A 169 19.73 -31.65 -21.34
N GLY A 170 20.05 -31.48 -20.07
CA GLY A 170 19.74 -32.40 -18.99
C GLY A 170 18.57 -31.94 -18.15
N GLU A 171 18.26 -32.70 -17.11
CA GLU A 171 17.31 -32.26 -16.08
C GLU A 171 17.99 -31.18 -15.23
N VAL A 172 17.42 -29.98 -15.26
CA VAL A 172 17.93 -28.81 -14.53
C VAL A 172 17.09 -28.61 -13.28
N THR A 173 17.63 -28.86 -12.12
CA THR A 173 16.97 -28.74 -10.81
C THR A 173 17.36 -27.46 -10.06
N ILE A 174 18.32 -26.68 -10.59
CA ILE A 174 18.77 -25.40 -10.08
C ILE A 174 18.69 -24.37 -11.21
N PRO A 175 18.07 -23.21 -11.04
CA PRO A 175 18.12 -22.15 -12.03
C PRO A 175 19.51 -21.51 -12.07
N PHE A 176 20.12 -21.47 -13.25
CA PHE A 176 21.42 -20.86 -13.48
C PHE A 176 21.29 -19.52 -14.20
N PHE A 177 22.05 -18.53 -13.74
CA PHE A 177 22.09 -17.16 -14.26
C PHE A 177 23.53 -16.76 -14.58
N MET A 178 23.71 -15.81 -15.49
CA MET A 178 25.02 -15.25 -15.79
C MET A 178 25.44 -14.21 -14.76
N TYR A 179 24.48 -13.44 -14.24
CA TYR A 179 24.72 -12.34 -13.28
C TYR A 179 23.89 -12.49 -12.03
N ALA A 180 24.44 -11.97 -10.92
CA ALA A 180 23.84 -12.11 -9.59
C ALA A 180 22.51 -11.38 -9.46
N GLU A 181 22.37 -10.23 -10.12
CA GLU A 181 21.17 -9.38 -10.04
C GLU A 181 19.92 -10.12 -10.53
N GLU A 182 20.05 -10.94 -11.59
CA GLU A 182 18.93 -11.73 -12.11
C GLU A 182 18.51 -12.85 -11.14
N ALA A 183 19.51 -13.48 -10.52
CA ALA A 183 19.28 -14.54 -9.54
C ALA A 183 18.61 -13.98 -8.27
N VAL A 184 19.09 -12.83 -7.80
CA VAL A 184 18.54 -12.15 -6.62
C VAL A 184 17.12 -11.64 -6.88
N ASP A 185 16.86 -11.03 -8.05
CA ASP A 185 15.50 -10.60 -8.43
C ASP A 185 14.51 -11.76 -8.39
N GLY A 186 14.85 -12.90 -9.00
CA GLY A 186 14.01 -14.09 -8.96
C GLY A 186 13.75 -14.62 -7.55
N LEU A 187 14.78 -14.66 -6.68
CA LEU A 187 14.61 -15.05 -5.27
C LEU A 187 13.77 -14.04 -4.48
N ALA A 188 13.92 -12.75 -4.76
CA ALA A 188 13.11 -11.70 -4.14
C ALA A 188 11.62 -11.85 -4.48
N ARG A 189 11.32 -12.20 -5.75
CA ARG A 189 9.93 -12.50 -6.17
C ARG A 189 9.38 -13.74 -5.46
N LEU A 190 10.20 -14.77 -5.30
CA LEU A 190 9.81 -15.97 -4.58
C LEU A 190 9.51 -15.66 -3.10
N ASN A 191 10.33 -14.81 -2.47
CA ASN A 191 10.13 -14.34 -1.11
C ASN A 191 8.88 -13.43 -0.98
N MET A 192 8.59 -12.60 -2.00
CA MET A 192 7.33 -11.85 -2.06
C MET A 192 6.12 -12.78 -2.06
N GLN A 193 6.17 -13.86 -2.86
CA GLN A 193 5.11 -14.87 -2.89
C GLN A 193 4.93 -15.54 -1.53
N ARG A 194 6.01 -15.88 -0.83
CA ARG A 194 5.95 -16.39 0.55
C ARG A 194 5.21 -15.42 1.47
N LYS A 195 5.64 -14.16 1.51
CA LYS A 195 5.02 -13.10 2.34
C LYS A 195 3.54 -12.95 2.03
N TRP A 196 3.18 -13.03 0.74
CA TRP A 196 1.79 -12.97 0.32
C TRP A 196 0.98 -14.19 0.80
N MET A 197 1.54 -15.41 0.72
CA MET A 197 0.87 -16.63 1.20
C MET A 197 0.71 -16.68 2.72
N GLU A 198 1.64 -16.08 3.46
CA GLU A 198 1.64 -16.03 4.93
C GLU A 198 0.81 -14.87 5.50
N ARG A 199 0.35 -13.93 4.65
CA ARG A 199 -0.43 -12.80 5.12
C ARG A 199 -1.77 -13.26 5.73
N PRO A 200 -2.27 -12.58 6.78
CA PRO A 200 -3.62 -12.83 7.28
C PRO A 200 -4.66 -12.62 6.17
N VAL A 201 -5.54 -13.58 5.98
CA VAL A 201 -6.61 -13.46 4.97
C VAL A 201 -7.64 -12.41 5.38
N GLY A 202 -7.79 -12.17 6.68
CA GLY A 202 -8.78 -11.25 7.24
C GLY A 202 -10.23 -11.73 7.04
N THR A 203 -11.15 -10.95 7.58
CA THR A 203 -12.60 -11.14 7.42
C THR A 203 -13.24 -9.86 6.93
N THR A 204 -14.28 -9.95 6.12
CA THR A 204 -15.08 -8.78 5.71
C THR A 204 -16.16 -8.57 6.77
N PRO A 205 -16.05 -7.54 7.61
CA PRO A 205 -17.05 -7.28 8.63
C PRO A 205 -18.35 -6.76 8.01
N VAL A 206 -19.47 -7.07 8.64
CA VAL A 206 -20.79 -6.53 8.27
C VAL A 206 -21.28 -5.68 9.43
N PHE A 207 -21.46 -4.40 9.18
CA PHE A 207 -21.97 -3.44 10.15
C PHE A 207 -23.50 -3.34 10.06
N ASP A 208 -24.12 -3.12 11.21
CA ASP A 208 -25.53 -2.73 11.25
C ASP A 208 -25.64 -1.27 10.81
N VAL A 209 -26.36 -1.03 9.70
CA VAL A 209 -26.43 0.26 9.00
C VAL A 209 -27.86 0.53 8.53
N ASN A 210 -28.21 1.80 8.37
CA ASN A 210 -29.52 2.20 7.92
C ASN A 210 -29.61 2.28 6.37
N LYS A 211 -29.69 1.08 5.73
CA LYS A 211 -29.79 0.97 4.25
C LYS A 211 -31.06 1.64 3.69
N SER A 212 -32.17 1.63 4.44
CA SER A 212 -33.40 2.25 3.95
C SER A 212 -33.28 3.77 3.83
N ALA A 213 -32.68 4.43 4.82
CA ALA A 213 -32.43 5.87 4.75
C ALA A 213 -31.57 6.27 3.52
N VAL A 214 -30.53 5.48 3.24
CA VAL A 214 -29.68 5.71 2.05
C VAL A 214 -30.45 5.48 0.76
N SER A 215 -31.28 4.42 0.68
CA SER A 215 -32.14 4.17 -0.49
C SER A 215 -33.11 5.33 -0.73
N ASP A 216 -33.70 5.90 0.31
CA ASP A 216 -34.63 7.02 0.21
C ASP A 216 -33.93 8.29 -0.30
N ILE A 217 -32.73 8.57 0.21
CA ILE A 217 -31.90 9.70 -0.27
C ILE A 217 -31.56 9.54 -1.75
N PHE A 218 -31.09 8.37 -2.16
CA PHE A 218 -30.73 8.12 -3.57
C PHE A 218 -31.96 8.19 -4.50
N ALA A 219 -33.10 7.69 -4.06
CA ALA A 219 -34.36 7.80 -4.80
C ALA A 219 -34.81 9.25 -4.96
N ALA A 220 -34.71 10.07 -3.90
CA ALA A 220 -35.02 11.49 -3.94
C ALA A 220 -34.13 12.24 -4.93
N VAL A 221 -32.81 12.05 -4.85
CA VAL A 221 -31.82 12.66 -5.76
C VAL A 221 -32.10 12.31 -7.22
N LYS A 222 -32.41 11.03 -7.51
CA LYS A 222 -32.77 10.59 -8.87
C LYS A 222 -34.10 11.16 -9.35
N SER A 223 -35.09 11.27 -8.47
CA SER A 223 -36.41 11.85 -8.83
C SER A 223 -36.31 13.33 -9.24
N GLU A 224 -35.29 14.04 -8.74
CA GLU A 224 -34.96 15.40 -9.13
C GLU A 224 -34.09 15.48 -10.41
N GLY A 225 -33.77 14.36 -11.03
CA GLY A 225 -32.89 14.28 -12.22
C GLY A 225 -31.42 14.57 -11.92
N ARG A 226 -31.01 14.52 -10.65
CA ARG A 226 -29.62 14.72 -10.23
C ARG A 226 -28.87 13.39 -10.14
N LEU A 227 -27.56 13.45 -10.34
CA LEU A 227 -26.64 12.34 -10.10
C LEU A 227 -25.65 12.65 -8.95
N GLU A 228 -25.51 13.93 -8.61
CA GLU A 228 -24.65 14.36 -7.50
C GLU A 228 -25.51 14.73 -6.27
N LEU A 229 -25.09 14.21 -5.13
CA LEU A 229 -25.66 14.55 -3.84
C LEU A 229 -25.13 15.92 -3.39
N THR A 230 -25.96 16.66 -2.65
CA THR A 230 -25.49 17.83 -1.90
C THR A 230 -24.57 17.38 -0.76
N THR A 231 -23.78 18.32 -0.21
CA THR A 231 -22.93 18.03 0.97
C THR A 231 -23.73 17.46 2.13
N ARG A 232 -24.94 17.99 2.38
CA ARG A 232 -25.81 17.48 3.44
C ARG A 232 -26.23 16.04 3.19
N GLU A 233 -26.80 15.75 2.01
CA GLU A 233 -27.20 14.39 1.63
C GLU A 233 -26.03 13.41 1.71
N SER A 234 -24.82 13.84 1.30
CA SER A 234 -23.63 13.02 1.39
C SER A 234 -23.25 12.71 2.85
N LEU A 235 -23.31 13.71 3.74
CA LEU A 235 -23.05 13.49 5.18
C LEU A 235 -24.13 12.61 5.82
N ASP A 236 -25.41 12.79 5.45
CA ASP A 236 -26.51 11.95 5.95
C ASP A 236 -26.33 10.48 5.51
N VAL A 237 -25.86 10.22 4.28
CA VAL A 237 -25.49 8.88 3.81
C VAL A 237 -24.32 8.29 4.62
N LEU A 238 -23.28 9.08 4.86
CA LEU A 238 -22.13 8.65 5.65
C LEU A 238 -22.54 8.32 7.09
N GLU A 239 -23.36 9.16 7.71
CA GLU A 239 -23.88 8.94 9.06
C GLU A 239 -24.77 7.69 9.13
N ALA A 240 -25.64 7.46 8.14
CA ALA A 240 -26.47 6.27 8.04
C ALA A 240 -25.65 4.97 7.95
N TYR A 241 -24.40 5.06 7.44
CA TYR A 241 -23.42 3.96 7.46
C TYR A 241 -22.52 3.97 8.70
N GLY A 242 -22.78 4.86 9.67
CA GLY A 242 -22.07 4.91 10.94
C GLY A 242 -20.65 5.51 10.81
N VAL A 243 -20.35 6.20 9.72
CA VAL A 243 -19.18 7.07 9.62
C VAL A 243 -19.43 8.31 10.48
N ARG A 244 -18.48 8.64 11.36
CA ARG A 244 -18.62 9.83 12.20
C ARG A 244 -18.51 11.09 11.35
N VAL A 245 -19.58 11.88 11.34
CA VAL A 245 -19.63 13.18 10.68
C VAL A 245 -19.60 14.32 11.72
N CYS A 246 -19.17 15.51 11.32
CA CYS A 246 -19.25 16.70 12.15
C CYS A 246 -20.72 17.09 12.41
N ARG A 247 -21.00 17.66 13.58
CA ARG A 247 -22.33 18.23 13.84
C ARG A 247 -22.58 19.37 12.87
N ALA A 248 -23.71 19.32 12.18
CA ALA A 248 -24.08 20.28 11.17
C ALA A 248 -25.57 20.60 11.21
N ARG A 249 -25.93 21.85 10.84
CA ARG A 249 -27.30 22.28 10.65
C ARG A 249 -27.39 23.08 9.36
N PHE A 250 -28.45 22.88 8.63
CA PHE A 250 -28.79 23.69 7.47
C PHE A 250 -29.64 24.88 7.91
N ALA A 251 -29.41 26.03 7.29
CA ALA A 251 -30.12 27.27 7.59
C ALA A 251 -30.39 28.09 6.32
N VAL A 252 -31.56 28.65 6.22
CA VAL A 252 -31.97 29.57 5.16
C VAL A 252 -32.09 30.99 5.74
N GLY A 253 -31.14 31.83 5.41
CA GLY A 253 -31.11 33.20 5.93
C GLY A 253 -30.21 33.35 7.18
N GLU A 254 -30.06 34.64 7.54
CA GLU A 254 -29.11 35.07 8.57
C GLU A 254 -29.54 34.62 9.98
N ASP A 255 -30.83 34.76 10.30
CA ASP A 255 -31.33 34.45 11.64
C ASP A 255 -31.33 32.92 11.94
N GLU A 256 -31.72 32.10 10.95
CA GLU A 256 -31.65 30.67 11.09
C GLU A 256 -30.18 30.19 11.19
N ALA A 257 -29.25 30.85 10.47
CA ALA A 257 -27.85 30.54 10.57
C ALA A 257 -27.26 30.78 11.99
N VAL A 258 -27.70 31.88 12.63
CA VAL A 258 -27.35 32.18 14.04
C VAL A 258 -27.96 31.15 14.98
N ALA A 259 -29.24 30.82 14.83
CA ALA A 259 -29.87 29.78 15.66
C ALA A 259 -29.17 28.43 15.51
N ALA A 260 -28.82 28.04 14.29
CA ALA A 260 -28.06 26.85 14.00
C ALA A 260 -26.67 26.87 14.67
N ALA A 261 -25.97 28.00 14.68
CA ALA A 261 -24.67 28.14 15.31
C ALA A 261 -24.74 28.05 16.84
N GLN A 262 -25.79 28.59 17.45
CA GLN A 262 -26.02 28.44 18.89
C GLN A 262 -26.30 26.97 19.28
N GLU A 263 -27.02 26.23 18.42
CA GLU A 263 -27.27 24.80 18.65
C GLU A 263 -25.97 23.95 18.48
N VAL A 264 -25.17 24.22 17.42
CA VAL A 264 -23.93 23.51 17.13
C VAL A 264 -22.85 23.82 18.17
N GLY A 265 -22.76 25.08 18.60
CA GLY A 265 -21.79 25.61 19.56
C GLY A 265 -20.55 26.22 18.89
N TYR A 266 -20.27 27.48 19.24
CA TYR A 266 -19.09 28.21 18.72
C TYR A 266 -17.76 27.63 19.20
N PRO A 267 -16.67 27.74 18.40
CA PRO A 267 -16.62 28.33 17.07
C PRO A 267 -17.21 27.40 15.99
N VAL A 268 -17.76 27.98 14.91
CA VAL A 268 -18.39 27.25 13.80
C VAL A 268 -17.72 27.52 12.46
N VAL A 269 -18.02 26.64 11.49
CA VAL A 269 -17.74 26.82 10.08
C VAL A 269 -19.06 27.05 9.36
N MET A 270 -19.11 28.04 8.47
CA MET A 270 -20.24 28.29 7.58
C MET A 270 -19.86 27.96 6.14
N LYS A 271 -20.62 27.07 5.49
CA LYS A 271 -20.45 26.68 4.09
C LYS A 271 -21.70 26.96 3.28
N MET A 272 -21.56 27.60 2.12
CA MET A 272 -22.69 27.78 1.21
C MET A 272 -23.19 26.47 0.63
N THR A 273 -24.48 26.37 0.39
CA THR A 273 -25.09 25.24 -0.32
C THR A 273 -25.72 25.75 -1.61
N SER A 274 -25.39 25.11 -2.72
CA SER A 274 -25.90 25.44 -4.05
C SER A 274 -25.97 24.17 -4.90
N LYS A 275 -27.03 24.00 -5.66
CA LYS A 275 -27.21 22.92 -6.65
C LYS A 275 -26.38 23.15 -7.92
N SER A 276 -25.92 24.36 -8.17
CA SER A 276 -25.27 24.77 -9.42
C SER A 276 -23.74 24.98 -9.29
N THR A 277 -23.17 25.02 -8.07
CA THR A 277 -21.77 25.38 -7.84
C THR A 277 -21.07 24.27 -7.06
N SER A 278 -20.22 23.50 -7.74
CA SER A 278 -19.43 22.41 -7.15
C SER A 278 -18.16 22.88 -6.40
N HIS A 279 -17.53 23.98 -6.84
CA HIS A 279 -16.29 24.52 -6.24
C HIS A 279 -16.56 25.68 -5.30
N LYS A 280 -17.06 25.36 -4.09
CA LYS A 280 -17.46 26.34 -3.07
C LYS A 280 -16.30 27.21 -2.57
N THR A 281 -15.12 26.67 -2.50
CA THR A 281 -13.91 27.37 -2.01
C THR A 281 -13.47 28.48 -2.96
N ASP A 282 -13.58 28.28 -4.27
CA ASP A 282 -13.14 29.24 -5.29
C ASP A 282 -13.97 30.52 -5.32
N VAL A 283 -15.23 30.41 -4.89
CA VAL A 283 -16.14 31.55 -4.76
C VAL A 283 -16.15 32.14 -3.36
N GLY A 284 -15.29 31.66 -2.47
CA GLY A 284 -15.25 32.10 -1.08
C GLY A 284 -16.48 31.65 -0.28
N GLY A 285 -17.08 30.52 -0.66
CA GLY A 285 -18.30 29.97 -0.04
C GLY A 285 -18.06 29.25 1.28
N VAL A 286 -16.83 29.20 1.78
CA VAL A 286 -16.46 28.59 3.08
C VAL A 286 -15.89 29.67 4.00
N ARG A 287 -16.41 29.77 5.22
CA ARG A 287 -15.94 30.65 6.30
C ARG A 287 -15.66 29.81 7.51
N VAL A 288 -14.47 29.95 8.07
CA VAL A 288 -13.98 29.14 9.21
C VAL A 288 -13.75 30.00 10.43
N ASN A 289 -13.75 29.37 11.60
CA ASN A 289 -13.41 29.99 12.89
C ASN A 289 -14.32 31.16 13.27
N ILE A 290 -15.61 31.06 13.01
CA ILE A 290 -16.62 32.07 13.40
C ILE A 290 -16.92 31.88 14.88
N GLY A 291 -16.65 32.90 15.71
CA GLY A 291 -16.67 32.80 17.17
C GLY A 291 -17.90 33.40 17.85
N SER A 292 -18.75 34.17 17.16
CA SER A 292 -19.94 34.83 17.75
C SER A 292 -21.06 35.04 16.74
N ASP A 293 -22.25 35.36 17.27
CA ASP A 293 -23.43 35.72 16.49
C ASP A 293 -23.17 36.93 15.58
N GLU A 294 -22.49 37.94 16.10
CA GLU A 294 -22.19 39.19 15.36
C GLU A 294 -21.22 38.88 14.21
N GLU A 295 -20.22 38.07 14.45
CA GLU A 295 -19.26 37.66 13.42
C GLU A 295 -19.97 36.82 12.35
N LEU A 296 -20.83 35.88 12.74
CA LEU A 296 -21.58 35.06 11.81
C LEU A 296 -22.49 35.91 10.90
N ARG A 297 -23.21 36.87 11.48
CA ARG A 297 -24.03 37.79 10.70
C ARG A 297 -23.21 38.60 9.70
N ALA A 298 -22.05 39.11 10.12
CA ALA A 298 -21.14 39.86 9.25
C ALA A 298 -20.62 38.97 8.09
N GLN A 299 -20.21 37.74 8.38
CA GLN A 299 -19.72 36.78 7.38
C GLN A 299 -20.84 36.33 6.42
N TYR A 300 -22.06 36.14 6.92
CA TYR A 300 -23.21 35.80 6.08
C TYR A 300 -23.55 36.93 5.08
N ARG A 301 -23.60 38.18 5.55
CA ARG A 301 -23.84 39.35 4.69
C ARG A 301 -22.72 39.52 3.64
N ASP A 302 -21.45 39.33 4.02
CA ASP A 302 -20.31 39.37 3.09
C ASP A 302 -20.43 38.27 2.03
N LEU A 303 -20.82 37.04 2.42
CA LEU A 303 -21.07 35.95 1.50
C LEU A 303 -22.14 36.31 0.48
N VAL A 304 -23.31 36.77 0.93
CA VAL A 304 -24.43 37.15 0.07
C VAL A 304 -24.04 38.29 -0.88
N ALA A 305 -23.30 39.30 -0.38
CA ALA A 305 -22.84 40.43 -1.21
C ALA A 305 -21.90 39.93 -2.34
N LYS A 306 -20.94 39.06 -2.02
CA LYS A 306 -20.01 38.50 -3.00
C LYS A 306 -20.71 37.62 -4.05
N LEU A 307 -21.68 36.80 -3.64
CA LEU A 307 -22.49 36.02 -4.58
C LEU A 307 -23.32 36.88 -5.51
N LYS A 308 -23.88 37.99 -4.99
CA LYS A 308 -24.61 38.96 -5.78
C LYS A 308 -23.71 39.66 -6.79
N GLU A 309 -22.53 40.09 -6.38
CA GLU A 309 -21.53 40.75 -7.23
C GLU A 309 -21.09 39.84 -8.39
N ARG A 310 -21.02 38.54 -8.15
CA ARG A 310 -20.69 37.50 -9.15
C ARG A 310 -21.87 37.02 -9.99
N GLY A 311 -23.10 37.50 -9.71
CA GLY A 311 -24.29 37.09 -10.45
C GLY A 311 -24.72 35.64 -10.22
N ILE A 312 -24.35 35.02 -9.09
CA ILE A 312 -24.64 33.61 -8.76
C ILE A 312 -25.50 33.49 -7.48
N LEU A 313 -26.08 34.57 -6.99
CA LEU A 313 -26.89 34.56 -5.77
C LEU A 313 -28.16 33.68 -5.90
N ASP A 314 -28.78 33.64 -7.07
CA ASP A 314 -29.99 32.85 -7.33
C ASP A 314 -29.77 31.34 -7.15
N GLY A 315 -28.51 30.88 -7.19
CA GLY A 315 -28.14 29.50 -6.92
C GLY A 315 -27.96 29.16 -5.44
N LEU A 316 -28.01 30.17 -4.53
CA LEU A 316 -27.82 29.92 -3.10
C LEU A 316 -29.11 29.35 -2.49
N GLU A 317 -29.04 28.11 -2.01
CA GLU A 317 -30.15 27.45 -1.28
C GLU A 317 -30.15 27.80 0.20
N GLY A 318 -28.96 28.04 0.76
CA GLY A 318 -28.75 28.34 2.18
C GLY A 318 -27.29 28.11 2.57
N VAL A 319 -27.06 27.95 3.85
CA VAL A 319 -25.77 27.68 4.42
C VAL A 319 -25.84 26.45 5.35
N ILE A 320 -24.75 25.70 5.40
CA ILE A 320 -24.51 24.65 6.41
C ILE A 320 -23.64 25.28 7.48
N ILE A 321 -24.11 25.26 8.72
CA ILE A 321 -23.33 25.61 9.90
C ILE A 321 -22.81 24.34 10.54
N GLN A 322 -21.49 24.23 10.67
CA GLN A 322 -20.81 23.04 11.17
C GLN A 322 -19.92 23.36 12.37
N GLU A 323 -19.75 22.38 13.26
CA GLU A 323 -18.76 22.49 14.33
C GLU A 323 -17.34 22.64 13.75
N MET A 324 -16.55 23.46 14.41
CA MET A 324 -15.13 23.62 14.07
C MET A 324 -14.31 22.48 14.66
N VAL A 325 -13.96 21.50 13.85
CA VAL A 325 -13.08 20.41 14.25
C VAL A 325 -11.65 20.94 14.34
N LYS A 326 -11.07 20.94 15.54
CA LYS A 326 -9.66 21.32 15.75
C LYS A 326 -8.75 20.20 15.33
N SER A 327 -8.14 20.31 14.15
CA SER A 327 -7.20 19.34 13.61
C SER A 327 -6.11 20.03 12.80
N ASN A 328 -4.93 19.41 12.79
CA ASN A 328 -3.83 19.69 11.88
C ASN A 328 -3.48 18.45 11.02
N ARG A 329 -4.33 17.42 11.07
CA ARG A 329 -4.17 16.17 10.33
C ARG A 329 -5.41 15.93 9.50
N GLU A 330 -5.26 16.15 8.21
CA GLU A 330 -6.29 15.95 7.22
C GLU A 330 -6.00 14.71 6.39
N LEU A 331 -6.96 13.82 6.29
CA LEU A 331 -6.92 12.62 5.48
C LEU A 331 -7.95 12.73 4.36
N VAL A 332 -7.75 11.96 3.32
CA VAL A 332 -8.74 11.75 2.27
C VAL A 332 -9.12 10.26 2.24
N CYS A 333 -10.41 10.02 2.16
CA CYS A 333 -10.96 8.69 1.88
C CYS A 333 -11.88 8.81 0.69
N GLY A 334 -11.77 7.90 -0.26
CA GLY A 334 -12.57 7.97 -1.47
C GLY A 334 -12.94 6.61 -2.02
N ILE A 335 -13.87 6.63 -2.95
CA ILE A 335 -14.29 5.50 -3.75
C ILE A 335 -14.25 5.92 -5.20
N ALA A 336 -13.64 5.10 -6.04
CA ALA A 336 -13.70 5.23 -7.47
C ALA A 336 -14.09 3.87 -8.07
N ALA A 337 -15.10 3.86 -8.90
CA ALA A 337 -15.50 2.65 -9.61
C ALA A 337 -14.59 2.45 -10.83
N ASP A 338 -13.81 1.36 -10.83
CA ASP A 338 -13.08 0.94 -12.01
C ASP A 338 -13.98 0.09 -12.91
N PRO A 339 -14.05 0.39 -14.23
CA PRO A 339 -14.95 -0.33 -15.15
C PRO A 339 -14.64 -1.83 -15.29
N GLN A 340 -13.40 -2.23 -15.04
CA GLN A 340 -12.93 -3.61 -15.18
C GLN A 340 -12.94 -4.37 -13.86
N TYR A 341 -12.59 -3.70 -12.74
CA TYR A 341 -12.29 -4.34 -11.46
C TYR A 341 -13.33 -4.01 -10.38
N GLY A 342 -14.24 -3.08 -10.64
CA GLY A 342 -15.25 -2.66 -9.67
C GLY A 342 -14.78 -1.55 -8.72
N PRO A 343 -15.44 -1.37 -7.57
CA PRO A 343 -15.17 -0.25 -6.68
C PRO A 343 -13.84 -0.42 -5.93
N MET A 344 -13.05 0.65 -5.93
CA MET A 344 -11.81 0.76 -5.19
C MET A 344 -11.96 1.78 -4.07
N ILE A 345 -11.42 1.44 -2.92
CA ILE A 345 -11.30 2.33 -1.76
C ILE A 345 -9.94 3.01 -1.82
N MET A 346 -9.93 4.32 -1.74
CA MET A 346 -8.74 5.16 -1.67
C MET A 346 -8.56 5.68 -0.24
N PHE A 347 -7.32 5.75 0.21
CA PHE A 347 -6.94 6.36 1.48
C PHE A 347 -5.62 7.11 1.33
N GLY A 348 -5.49 8.29 1.95
CA GLY A 348 -4.25 9.05 1.89
C GLY A 348 -4.25 10.34 2.70
N THR A 349 -3.21 11.15 2.50
CA THR A 349 -3.11 12.50 3.04
C THR A 349 -4.15 13.39 2.39
N GLY A 350 -4.86 14.20 3.19
CA GLY A 350 -5.83 15.20 2.73
C GLY A 350 -5.23 16.59 2.49
N GLY A 351 -6.10 17.53 2.12
CA GLY A 351 -5.73 18.93 1.89
C GLY A 351 -4.90 19.15 0.63
N VAL A 352 -4.21 20.29 0.54
CA VAL A 352 -3.35 20.68 -0.60
C VAL A 352 -2.20 19.70 -0.87
N PHE A 353 -1.87 18.82 0.07
CA PHE A 353 -0.76 17.87 -0.06
C PHE A 353 -1.09 16.69 -0.97
N VAL A 354 -2.36 16.33 -1.17
CA VAL A 354 -2.77 15.23 -2.07
C VAL A 354 -2.25 15.43 -3.48
N GLU A 355 -2.42 16.65 -4.01
CA GLU A 355 -2.05 16.97 -5.39
C GLU A 355 -0.54 16.99 -5.61
N VAL A 356 0.22 17.36 -4.57
CA VAL A 356 1.68 17.53 -4.65
C VAL A 356 2.43 16.24 -4.32
N MET A 357 2.03 15.53 -3.27
CA MET A 357 2.79 14.37 -2.76
C MET A 357 2.29 13.02 -3.28
N LYS A 358 1.06 12.93 -3.80
CA LYS A 358 0.43 11.69 -4.28
C LYS A 358 0.57 10.52 -3.29
N ASP A 359 0.50 10.83 -1.98
CA ASP A 359 0.61 9.84 -0.91
C ASP A 359 -0.76 9.20 -0.66
N VAL A 360 -1.15 8.32 -1.55
CA VAL A 360 -2.43 7.61 -1.53
C VAL A 360 -2.21 6.12 -1.77
N GLY A 361 -2.97 5.31 -1.05
CA GLY A 361 -3.10 3.87 -1.25
C GLY A 361 -4.49 3.53 -1.76
N PHE A 362 -4.61 2.36 -2.38
CA PHE A 362 -5.88 1.85 -2.90
C PHE A 362 -6.07 0.39 -2.48
N ALA A 363 -7.32 -0.03 -2.35
CA ALA A 363 -7.68 -1.43 -2.18
C ALA A 363 -9.04 -1.73 -2.82
N LEU A 364 -9.25 -2.95 -3.32
CA LEU A 364 -10.52 -3.36 -3.94
C LEU A 364 -11.58 -3.64 -2.89
N ALA A 365 -12.80 -3.15 -3.10
CA ALA A 365 -13.95 -3.56 -2.28
C ALA A 365 -14.50 -4.94 -2.76
N PRO A 366 -15.08 -5.75 -1.82
CA PRO A 366 -15.21 -5.52 -0.39
C PRO A 366 -13.88 -5.71 0.35
N LEU A 367 -13.56 -4.79 1.29
CA LEU A 367 -12.35 -4.89 2.11
C LEU A 367 -12.51 -5.95 3.21
N THR A 368 -11.41 -6.62 3.53
CA THR A 368 -11.25 -7.31 4.80
C THR A 368 -10.65 -6.38 5.87
N ASP A 369 -10.72 -6.75 7.13
CA ASP A 369 -10.03 -6.04 8.23
C ASP A 369 -8.52 -5.99 8.01
N ALA A 370 -7.91 -7.04 7.46
CA ALA A 370 -6.50 -7.07 7.05
C ALA A 370 -6.21 -6.07 5.91
N ASP A 371 -7.09 -6.00 4.89
CA ASP A 371 -6.93 -5.02 3.80
C ASP A 371 -6.98 -3.58 4.31
N ALA A 372 -7.92 -3.26 5.22
CA ALA A 372 -8.04 -1.93 5.81
C ALA A 372 -6.81 -1.57 6.68
N HIS A 373 -6.32 -2.54 7.47
CA HIS A 373 -5.09 -2.41 8.26
C HIS A 373 -3.88 -2.07 7.38
N ASP A 374 -3.68 -2.83 6.30
CA ASP A 374 -2.56 -2.66 5.38
C ASP A 374 -2.69 -1.34 4.61
N LEU A 375 -3.90 -0.99 4.14
CA LEU A 375 -4.15 0.24 3.41
C LEU A 375 -3.79 1.48 4.24
N VAL A 376 -4.20 1.54 5.50
CA VAL A 376 -3.89 2.66 6.40
C VAL A 376 -2.39 2.80 6.63
N ARG A 377 -1.64 1.69 6.68
CA ARG A 377 -0.19 1.69 6.91
C ARG A 377 0.65 1.85 5.65
N SER A 378 0.06 1.70 4.47
CA SER A 378 0.77 1.82 3.19
C SER A 378 1.18 3.25 2.86
N VAL A 379 0.49 4.26 3.43
CA VAL A 379 0.75 5.67 3.16
C VAL A 379 1.81 6.26 4.10
N LYS A 380 2.62 7.18 3.59
CA LYS A 380 3.65 7.87 4.39
C LYS A 380 3.05 8.68 5.54
N ALA A 381 1.83 9.18 5.33
CA ALA A 381 1.05 9.90 6.33
C ALA A 381 0.75 9.07 7.60
N PHE A 382 0.86 7.75 7.55
CA PHE A 382 0.65 6.89 8.73
C PHE A 382 1.47 7.35 9.94
N LYS A 383 2.73 7.77 9.72
CA LYS A 383 3.59 8.30 10.78
C LYS A 383 3.02 9.54 11.49
N LEU A 384 2.19 10.32 10.82
CA LEU A 384 1.50 11.46 11.43
C LEU A 384 0.33 11.02 12.32
N LEU A 385 -0.24 9.83 12.03
CA LEU A 385 -1.35 9.28 12.80
C LEU A 385 -0.88 8.68 14.14
N GLU A 386 0.36 8.21 14.22
CA GLU A 386 0.94 7.70 15.46
C GLU A 386 1.15 8.78 16.55
N GLY A 387 1.00 10.05 16.17
CA GLY A 387 1.14 11.20 17.04
C GLY A 387 2.55 11.79 16.99
N ALA A 388 2.63 13.11 16.79
CA ALA A 388 3.88 13.86 16.77
C ALA A 388 3.72 15.20 17.51
N ARG A 389 4.78 15.65 18.17
CA ARG A 389 4.89 17.00 18.76
C ARG A 389 3.73 17.38 19.69
N GLY A 390 3.30 16.47 20.57
CA GLY A 390 2.28 16.75 21.58
C GLY A 390 0.82 16.64 21.10
N THR A 391 0.56 16.13 19.89
CA THR A 391 -0.78 15.77 19.46
C THR A 391 -1.14 14.36 19.93
N LYS A 392 -2.40 14.14 20.28
CA LYS A 392 -2.89 12.82 20.67
C LYS A 392 -2.82 11.89 19.44
N PRO A 393 -2.36 10.63 19.59
CA PRO A 393 -2.44 9.64 18.51
C PRO A 393 -3.85 9.55 17.94
N ALA A 394 -3.95 9.27 16.65
CA ALA A 394 -5.23 8.97 16.01
C ALA A 394 -5.79 7.65 16.55
N ASP A 395 -7.09 7.54 16.61
CA ASP A 395 -7.77 6.25 16.77
C ASP A 395 -7.71 5.49 15.44
N ILE A 396 -6.63 4.73 15.25
CA ILE A 396 -6.38 3.98 14.01
C ILE A 396 -7.51 2.99 13.72
N ALA A 397 -8.06 2.34 14.76
CA ALA A 397 -9.15 1.40 14.58
C ALA A 397 -10.40 2.07 14.00
N ARG A 398 -10.67 3.32 14.38
CA ARG A 398 -11.78 4.10 13.81
C ARG A 398 -11.49 4.56 12.37
N VAL A 399 -10.25 4.83 12.02
CA VAL A 399 -9.87 5.11 10.63
C VAL A 399 -10.08 3.86 9.76
N GLU A 400 -9.60 2.71 10.21
CA GLU A 400 -9.80 1.42 9.54
C GLU A 400 -11.30 1.08 9.42
N GLU A 401 -12.08 1.25 10.50
CA GLU A 401 -13.53 1.06 10.49
C GLU A 401 -14.24 1.98 9.47
N THR A 402 -13.79 3.23 9.34
CA THR A 402 -14.35 4.16 8.33
C THR A 402 -14.19 3.57 6.92
N LEU A 403 -13.01 3.06 6.57
CA LEU A 403 -12.75 2.45 5.26
C LEU A 403 -13.62 1.19 5.05
N LEU A 404 -13.78 0.37 6.07
CA LEU A 404 -14.62 -0.84 6.01
C LEU A 404 -16.10 -0.49 5.80
N ARG A 405 -16.60 0.57 6.45
CA ARG A 405 -17.97 1.07 6.26
C ARG A 405 -18.19 1.64 4.88
N LEU A 406 -17.21 2.37 4.33
CA LEU A 406 -17.24 2.83 2.94
C LEU A 406 -17.25 1.66 1.96
N SER A 407 -16.45 0.63 2.23
CA SER A 407 -16.42 -0.60 1.45
C SER A 407 -17.77 -1.31 1.46
N GLN A 408 -18.45 -1.39 2.62
CA GLN A 408 -19.80 -1.93 2.71
C GLN A 408 -20.81 -1.08 1.93
N LEU A 409 -20.73 0.27 2.02
CA LEU A 409 -21.62 1.18 1.32
C LEU A 409 -21.62 0.92 -0.19
N VAL A 410 -20.45 0.83 -0.82
CA VAL A 410 -20.38 0.59 -2.28
C VAL A 410 -20.73 -0.83 -2.68
N THR A 411 -20.55 -1.79 -1.79
CA THR A 411 -20.99 -3.17 -2.00
C THR A 411 -22.51 -3.29 -1.94
N ASP A 412 -23.13 -2.58 -0.99
CA ASP A 412 -24.58 -2.53 -0.84
C ASP A 412 -25.28 -1.70 -1.92
N PHE A 413 -24.59 -0.65 -2.41
CA PHE A 413 -25.10 0.28 -3.43
C PHE A 413 -24.12 0.44 -4.60
N PRO A 414 -24.10 -0.51 -5.54
CA PRO A 414 -23.22 -0.45 -6.72
C PRO A 414 -23.49 0.75 -7.66
N ILE A 415 -24.57 1.49 -7.41
CA ILE A 415 -24.91 2.72 -8.12
C ILE A 415 -23.98 3.88 -7.75
N VAL A 416 -23.24 3.81 -6.64
CA VAL A 416 -22.25 4.81 -6.24
C VAL A 416 -21.04 4.69 -7.14
N GLN A 417 -20.82 5.67 -8.01
CA GLN A 417 -19.67 5.72 -8.92
C GLN A 417 -18.45 6.36 -8.28
N GLU A 418 -18.68 7.46 -7.56
CA GLU A 418 -17.63 8.20 -6.87
C GLU A 418 -18.11 8.58 -5.48
N LEU A 419 -17.24 8.48 -4.51
CA LEU A 419 -17.41 9.04 -3.18
C LEU A 419 -16.08 9.63 -2.74
N ASP A 420 -16.12 10.83 -2.18
CA ASP A 420 -14.94 11.50 -1.64
C ASP A 420 -15.27 12.12 -0.28
N ILE A 421 -14.49 11.78 0.73
CA ILE A 421 -14.46 12.44 2.03
C ILE A 421 -13.17 13.25 2.07
N ASN A 422 -13.28 14.56 1.90
CA ASN A 422 -12.13 15.45 1.85
C ASN A 422 -12.44 16.81 2.50
N PRO A 423 -11.97 17.01 3.75
CA PRO A 423 -11.13 16.11 4.53
C PRO A 423 -11.89 15.19 5.52
N LEU A 424 -11.27 14.05 5.83
CA LEU A 424 -11.49 13.31 7.06
C LEU A 424 -10.50 13.84 8.10
N MET A 425 -10.99 14.58 9.09
CA MET A 425 -10.14 15.27 10.07
C MET A 425 -9.86 14.38 11.29
N ILE A 426 -8.61 14.31 11.73
CA ILE A 426 -8.25 13.66 12.99
C ILE A 426 -8.23 14.69 14.11
N SER A 427 -9.19 14.62 15.01
CA SER A 427 -9.31 15.54 16.15
C SER A 427 -8.04 15.55 17.01
N ASN A 428 -7.46 16.72 17.23
CA ASN A 428 -6.28 16.89 18.09
C ASN A 428 -6.57 16.57 19.56
N THR A 429 -7.84 16.66 19.98
CA THR A 429 -8.28 16.50 21.37
C THR A 429 -8.71 15.07 21.68
N THR A 430 -9.49 14.44 20.79
CA THR A 430 -10.02 13.09 21.00
C THR A 430 -9.24 12.01 20.25
N GLY A 431 -8.56 12.35 19.16
CA GLY A 431 -7.94 11.39 18.24
C GLY A 431 -8.90 10.79 17.23
N GLU A 432 -10.18 11.12 17.32
CA GLU A 432 -11.22 10.56 16.45
C GLU A 432 -11.14 11.08 15.02
N ALA A 433 -11.49 10.23 14.07
CA ALA A 433 -11.66 10.57 12.66
C ALA A 433 -13.09 11.09 12.43
N ILE A 434 -13.22 12.30 11.88
CA ILE A 434 -14.49 13.01 11.69
C ILE A 434 -14.56 13.52 10.25
N ALA A 435 -15.56 13.06 9.48
CA ALA A 435 -15.82 13.57 8.15
C ALA A 435 -16.46 14.97 8.25
N VAL A 436 -15.85 15.96 7.64
CA VAL A 436 -16.34 17.35 7.64
C VAL A 436 -16.83 17.80 6.28
N ASP A 437 -16.55 17.04 5.24
CA ASP A 437 -17.11 17.21 3.92
C ASP A 437 -17.23 15.85 3.22
N GLY A 438 -18.22 15.75 2.33
CA GLY A 438 -18.45 14.55 1.54
C GLY A 438 -19.10 14.90 0.20
N ARG A 439 -18.68 14.18 -0.83
CA ARG A 439 -19.26 14.24 -2.17
C ARG A 439 -19.59 12.84 -2.62
N ILE A 440 -20.80 12.61 -3.09
CA ILE A 440 -21.24 11.32 -3.64
C ILE A 440 -21.85 11.57 -5.01
N LYS A 441 -21.46 10.73 -5.99
CA LYS A 441 -21.99 10.71 -7.34
C LYS A 441 -22.53 9.33 -7.67
N LEU A 442 -23.75 9.32 -8.21
CA LEU A 442 -24.46 8.12 -8.64
C LEU A 442 -24.28 7.88 -10.14
N ALA A 443 -24.57 6.63 -10.58
CA ALA A 443 -24.65 6.24 -11.97
C ALA A 443 -25.97 6.67 -12.62
#